data_6ad507efa5c60b8ef543978afea90533
#
_entry.id   6ad507efa5c60b8ef543978afea90533
#
_cell.length_a   1.000
_cell.length_b   1.000
_cell.length_c   1.000
_cell.angle_alpha   90.00
_cell.angle_beta   90.00
_cell.angle_gamma   90.00
#
_symmetry.space_group_name_H-M   'P 1'
#
loop_
_entity.id
_entity.type
_entity.pdbx_description
1 polymer ?
#
loop_
_entity_poly.entity_id
_entity_poly.type
_entity_poly.pdbx_seq_one_letter_code
_entity_poly.pdbx_strand_id
1 'polypeptide(L)'
;MQIPFGEWLPDQPEYLNPGATTANNVYYAQNSYKRFPSLVTYSSNTTSANSRGAGSFRDGSNTVFNFVATNTDIFQLDSGTFTSRKSSLTGGNDDYFTFTQFGNHVIASNGVDAPQYYLMGTSTNFANLSSIGASGTVPVFKVSGVIRDFLVTGNQSNASNRIQWY
;
A
#
# COMPACT_ATOMS: atom_id res chain seq x y z
N MET A 1 -46.08 11.85 -5.15
CA MET A 1 -46.09 10.39 -4.99
C MET A 1 -44.69 9.99 -4.53
N GLN A 2 -44.53 9.43 -3.33
CA GLN A 2 -43.25 8.89 -2.88
C GLN A 2 -43.22 7.41 -3.24
N ILE A 3 -42.20 6.99 -3.99
CA ILE A 3 -41.97 5.59 -4.30
C ILE A 3 -40.92 5.09 -3.30
N PRO A 4 -41.27 4.19 -2.36
CA PRO A 4 -40.31 3.62 -1.45
C PRO A 4 -39.41 2.63 -2.22
N PHE A 5 -38.11 2.75 -2.05
CA PHE A 5 -37.14 1.78 -2.56
C PHE A 5 -36.83 0.81 -1.42
N GLY A 6 -37.10 -0.47 -1.63
CA GLY A 6 -36.75 -1.55 -0.71
C GLY A 6 -35.28 -1.92 -0.75
N GLU A 7 -34.91 -2.96 0.01
CA GLU A 7 -33.56 -3.52 0.02
C GLU A 7 -33.17 -4.09 -1.36
N TRP A 8 -31.86 -4.26 -1.57
CA TRP A 8 -31.35 -4.98 -2.71
C TRP A 8 -31.50 -6.49 -2.48
N LEU A 9 -32.32 -7.15 -3.27
CA LEU A 9 -32.68 -8.56 -3.15
C LEU A 9 -32.50 -9.26 -4.50
N PRO A 10 -31.24 -9.51 -4.93
CA PRO A 10 -30.95 -10.03 -6.25
C PRO A 10 -31.42 -11.48 -6.47
N ASP A 11 -31.58 -12.24 -5.39
CA ASP A 11 -31.92 -13.67 -5.44
C ASP A 11 -33.43 -13.93 -5.42
N GLN A 12 -34.27 -12.89 -5.34
CA GLN A 12 -35.72 -13.06 -5.35
C GLN A 12 -36.29 -12.87 -6.76
N PRO A 13 -37.26 -13.70 -7.16
CA PRO A 13 -37.94 -13.54 -8.44
C PRO A 13 -38.64 -12.18 -8.52
N GLU A 14 -38.58 -11.53 -9.67
CA GLU A 14 -39.09 -10.17 -9.87
C GLU A 14 -40.54 -9.95 -9.42
N TYR A 15 -41.40 -10.94 -9.64
CA TYR A 15 -42.85 -10.85 -9.30
C TYR A 15 -43.14 -10.90 -7.79
N LEU A 16 -42.19 -11.32 -6.96
CA LEU A 16 -42.31 -11.37 -5.49
C LEU A 16 -41.32 -10.44 -4.79
N ASN A 17 -40.51 -9.72 -5.53
CA ASN A 17 -39.44 -8.92 -4.98
C ASN A 17 -39.91 -7.51 -4.59
N PRO A 18 -40.04 -7.16 -3.29
CA PRO A 18 -40.36 -5.83 -2.84
C PRO A 18 -39.21 -4.84 -2.96
N GLY A 19 -38.04 -5.29 -3.33
CA GLY A 19 -36.80 -4.51 -3.44
C GLY A 19 -36.31 -4.36 -4.86
N ALA A 20 -35.04 -4.00 -4.99
CA ALA A 20 -34.35 -3.88 -6.28
C ALA A 20 -33.58 -5.15 -6.59
N THR A 21 -33.71 -5.68 -7.80
CA THR A 21 -32.89 -6.80 -8.31
C THR A 21 -31.53 -6.35 -8.79
N THR A 22 -31.44 -5.10 -9.28
CA THR A 22 -30.20 -4.51 -9.77
C THR A 22 -29.93 -3.17 -9.10
N ALA A 23 -28.74 -3.03 -8.54
CA ALA A 23 -28.29 -1.79 -7.89
C ALA A 23 -26.85 -1.51 -8.30
N ASN A 24 -26.61 -0.57 -9.21
CA ASN A 24 -25.31 -0.22 -9.71
C ASN A 24 -24.87 1.16 -9.19
N ASN A 25 -23.61 1.26 -8.70
CA ASN A 25 -23.01 2.49 -8.20
C ASN A 25 -23.80 3.21 -7.08
N VAL A 26 -24.57 2.43 -6.31
CA VAL A 26 -25.34 2.91 -5.16
C VAL A 26 -25.14 1.99 -3.97
N TYR A 27 -25.38 2.50 -2.78
CA TYR A 27 -25.49 1.70 -1.57
C TYR A 27 -26.80 2.00 -0.86
N TYR A 28 -27.34 0.99 -0.18
CA TYR A 28 -28.57 1.10 0.57
C TYR A 28 -28.37 1.97 1.83
N ALA A 29 -29.30 2.87 2.09
CA ALA A 29 -29.28 3.75 3.26
C ALA A 29 -30.70 4.11 3.70
N GLN A 30 -31.16 3.55 4.82
CA GLN A 30 -32.44 3.89 5.46
C GLN A 30 -33.62 4.04 4.47
N ASN A 31 -34.08 2.94 3.89
CA ASN A 31 -35.18 2.89 2.91
C ASN A 31 -34.95 3.73 1.62
N SER A 32 -33.71 3.98 1.30
CA SER A 32 -33.32 4.68 0.07
C SER A 32 -31.95 4.19 -0.42
N TYR A 33 -31.61 4.58 -1.65
CA TYR A 33 -30.28 4.36 -2.19
C TYR A 33 -29.53 5.68 -2.27
N LYS A 34 -28.26 5.67 -1.82
CA LYS A 34 -27.33 6.78 -2.02
C LYS A 34 -26.35 6.39 -3.09
N ARG A 35 -25.97 7.36 -3.93
CA ARG A 35 -24.91 7.17 -4.92
C ARG A 35 -23.60 6.83 -4.23
N PHE A 36 -22.85 5.90 -4.78
CA PHE A 36 -21.48 5.69 -4.38
C PHE A 36 -20.67 6.96 -4.68
N PRO A 37 -19.91 7.50 -3.72
CA PRO A 37 -19.10 8.69 -3.98
C PRO A 37 -18.11 8.40 -5.12
N SER A 38 -18.03 9.29 -6.10
CA SER A 38 -17.05 9.17 -7.17
C SER A 38 -15.64 9.43 -6.61
N LEU A 39 -14.66 8.72 -7.15
CA LEU A 39 -13.27 9.03 -6.86
C LEU A 39 -12.96 10.44 -7.36
N VAL A 40 -12.35 11.24 -6.50
CA VAL A 40 -11.87 12.60 -6.84
C VAL A 40 -10.35 12.56 -6.87
N THR A 41 -9.78 13.20 -7.87
CA THR A 41 -8.32 13.34 -7.97
C THR A 41 -7.80 14.10 -6.75
N TYR A 42 -6.93 13.46 -5.95
CA TYR A 42 -6.30 14.06 -4.78
C TYR A 42 -5.09 14.92 -5.15
N SER A 43 -4.34 14.52 -6.17
CA SER A 43 -3.14 15.19 -6.64
C SER A 43 -3.20 15.44 -8.14
N SER A 44 -2.82 16.63 -8.59
CA SER A 44 -2.59 16.90 -10.01
C SER A 44 -1.22 16.43 -10.50
N ASN A 45 -0.32 16.09 -9.56
CA ASN A 45 1.00 15.58 -9.87
C ASN A 45 0.93 14.07 -10.10
N THR A 46 1.81 13.57 -10.97
CA THR A 46 1.93 12.14 -11.29
C THR A 46 3.32 11.64 -10.92
N THR A 47 3.43 10.34 -10.70
CA THR A 47 4.71 9.64 -10.56
C THR A 47 5.38 9.46 -11.92
N SER A 48 6.68 9.17 -11.95
CA SER A 48 7.48 8.97 -13.17
C SER A 48 7.01 7.77 -14.01
N ALA A 49 6.35 6.79 -13.37
CA ALA A 49 5.85 5.57 -14.00
C ALA A 49 4.67 5.00 -13.21
N ASN A 50 4.11 3.90 -13.67
CA ASN A 50 3.02 3.21 -12.99
C ASN A 50 3.41 2.75 -11.58
N SER A 51 2.51 2.89 -10.62
CA SER A 51 2.72 2.42 -9.26
C SER A 51 2.91 0.89 -9.22
N ARG A 52 3.91 0.46 -8.46
CA ARG A 52 4.25 -0.94 -8.21
C ARG A 52 4.09 -1.34 -6.73
N GLY A 53 3.60 -0.45 -5.93
CA GLY A 53 3.29 -0.64 -4.53
C GLY A 53 3.05 0.68 -3.83
N ALA A 54 2.25 0.65 -2.78
CA ALA A 54 1.98 1.82 -1.96
C ALA A 54 1.69 1.39 -0.52
N GLY A 55 1.92 2.29 0.41
CA GLY A 55 1.61 2.10 1.81
C GLY A 55 1.42 3.41 2.55
N SER A 56 0.62 3.37 3.61
CA SER A 56 0.38 4.47 4.53
C SER A 56 0.78 4.04 5.93
N PHE A 57 1.60 4.83 6.58
CA PHE A 57 2.22 4.49 7.86
C PHE A 57 2.08 5.65 8.83
N ARG A 58 2.19 5.34 10.14
CA ARG A 58 2.14 6.36 11.19
C ARG A 58 3.34 6.22 12.10
N ASP A 59 3.95 7.36 12.43
CA ASP A 59 4.97 7.40 13.47
C ASP A 59 4.37 7.39 14.89
N GLY A 60 5.23 7.38 15.89
CA GLY A 60 4.82 7.43 17.29
C GLY A 60 4.09 8.73 17.70
N SER A 61 4.13 9.76 16.87
CA SER A 61 3.43 11.04 17.04
C SER A 61 2.11 11.12 16.26
N ASN A 62 1.66 10.01 15.66
CA ASN A 62 0.50 9.93 14.78
C ASN A 62 0.61 10.69 13.45
N THR A 63 1.79 11.15 13.06
CA THR A 63 2.02 11.74 11.74
C THR A 63 1.93 10.66 10.66
N VAL A 64 1.20 10.95 9.59
CA VAL A 64 0.98 10.00 8.49
C VAL A 64 2.03 10.19 7.40
N PHE A 65 2.63 9.10 6.97
CA PHE A 65 3.57 9.02 5.86
C PHE A 65 2.99 8.10 4.78
N ASN A 66 2.78 8.65 3.60
CA ASN A 66 2.27 7.88 2.45
C ASN A 66 3.40 7.70 1.45
N PHE A 67 3.70 6.46 1.09
CA PHE A 67 4.71 6.12 0.11
C PHE A 67 4.11 5.40 -1.08
N VAL A 68 4.64 5.70 -2.26
CA VAL A 68 4.30 5.04 -3.53
C VAL A 68 5.60 4.69 -4.24
N ALA A 69 5.74 3.45 -4.65
CA ALA A 69 6.89 3.00 -5.43
C ALA A 69 6.50 2.77 -6.88
N THR A 70 7.38 3.17 -7.78
CA THR A 70 7.43 2.76 -9.19
C THR A 70 8.50 1.68 -9.36
N ASN A 71 8.82 1.29 -10.57
CA ASN A 71 9.92 0.37 -10.82
C ASN A 71 11.30 0.95 -10.49
N THR A 72 11.48 2.28 -10.58
CA THR A 72 12.78 2.95 -10.42
C THR A 72 12.87 3.90 -9.21
N ASP A 73 11.74 4.29 -8.64
CA ASP A 73 11.68 5.35 -7.64
C ASP A 73 10.72 5.02 -6.50
N ILE A 74 10.99 5.57 -5.31
CA ILE A 74 10.02 5.63 -4.21
C ILE A 74 9.71 7.09 -3.92
N PHE A 75 8.43 7.42 -3.96
CA PHE A 75 7.91 8.76 -3.67
C PHE A 75 7.20 8.80 -2.33
N GLN A 76 7.30 9.90 -1.65
CA GLN A 76 6.40 10.30 -0.57
C GLN A 76 5.30 11.19 -1.13
N LEU A 77 4.04 10.86 -0.84
CA LEU A 77 2.90 11.71 -1.13
C LEU A 77 2.56 12.51 0.12
N ASP A 78 2.74 13.80 0.04
CA ASP A 78 2.39 14.75 1.09
C ASP A 78 1.66 15.95 0.48
N SER A 79 0.53 16.31 1.07
CA SER A 79 -0.25 17.50 0.68
C SER A 79 -0.51 17.59 -0.83
N GLY A 80 -0.75 16.45 -1.48
CA GLY A 80 -1.00 16.35 -2.92
C GLY A 80 0.25 16.39 -3.79
N THR A 81 1.45 16.40 -3.21
CA THR A 81 2.72 16.46 -3.95
C THR A 81 3.50 15.15 -3.79
N PHE A 82 4.00 14.61 -4.91
CA PHE A 82 4.92 13.48 -4.91
C PHE A 82 6.37 13.99 -4.86
N THR A 83 7.06 13.67 -3.77
CA THR A 83 8.49 13.99 -3.60
C THR A 83 9.30 12.69 -3.69
N SER A 84 10.27 12.62 -4.61
CA SER A 84 11.16 11.47 -4.70
C SER A 84 12.00 11.32 -3.43
N ARG A 85 11.94 10.14 -2.82
CA ARG A 85 12.69 9.78 -1.60
C ARG A 85 13.72 8.68 -1.87
N LYS A 86 13.68 8.07 -3.03
CA LYS A 86 14.67 7.13 -3.56
C LYS A 86 14.55 7.11 -5.07
N SER A 87 15.66 7.04 -5.78
CA SER A 87 15.73 6.89 -7.22
C SER A 87 16.77 5.85 -7.60
N SER A 88 16.84 5.55 -8.89
CA SER A 88 17.82 4.63 -9.47
C SER A 88 17.71 3.19 -8.95
N LEU A 89 16.48 2.75 -8.65
CA LEU A 89 16.18 1.35 -8.43
C LEU A 89 16.10 0.63 -9.79
N THR A 90 16.28 -0.69 -9.80
CA THR A 90 16.44 -1.50 -11.01
C THR A 90 15.30 -2.50 -11.23
N GLY A 91 14.23 -2.41 -10.45
CA GLY A 91 13.06 -3.28 -10.56
C GLY A 91 12.43 -3.23 -11.95
N GLY A 92 12.01 -4.38 -12.44
CA GLY A 92 11.27 -4.54 -13.69
C GLY A 92 9.77 -4.21 -13.54
N ASN A 93 9.04 -4.42 -14.63
CA ASN A 93 7.59 -4.17 -14.64
C ASN A 93 6.78 -5.15 -13.78
N ASP A 94 7.32 -6.31 -13.48
CA ASP A 94 6.67 -7.36 -12.69
C ASP A 94 7.16 -7.41 -11.23
N ASP A 95 8.07 -6.49 -10.87
CA ASP A 95 8.62 -6.41 -9.52
C ASP A 95 7.82 -5.42 -8.68
N TYR A 96 6.97 -5.96 -7.82
CA TYR A 96 6.12 -5.18 -6.92
C TYR A 96 6.82 -4.91 -5.59
N PHE A 97 6.64 -3.71 -5.06
CA PHE A 97 7.13 -3.33 -3.75
C PHE A 97 6.21 -3.80 -2.64
N THR A 98 6.80 -4.42 -1.64
CA THR A 98 6.18 -4.66 -0.33
C THR A 98 6.69 -3.63 0.65
N PHE A 99 5.77 -2.98 1.35
CA PHE A 99 6.08 -2.03 2.41
C PHE A 99 5.69 -2.63 3.77
N THR A 100 6.57 -2.53 4.75
CA THR A 100 6.34 -3.04 6.11
C THR A 100 6.79 -2.01 7.12
N GLN A 101 5.96 -1.72 8.12
CA GLN A 101 6.33 -0.86 9.23
C GLN A 101 6.96 -1.69 10.35
N PHE A 102 8.13 -1.30 10.81
CA PHE A 102 8.82 -1.85 11.96
C PHE A 102 9.17 -0.72 12.94
N GLY A 103 8.39 -0.56 13.98
CA GLY A 103 8.47 0.62 14.84
C GLY A 103 8.24 1.91 14.03
N ASN A 104 9.20 2.83 14.09
CA ASN A 104 9.19 4.05 13.28
C ASN A 104 9.89 3.89 11.93
N HIS A 105 10.33 2.69 11.58
CA HIS A 105 10.95 2.42 10.28
C HIS A 105 9.91 1.90 9.29
N VAL A 106 9.97 2.39 8.08
CA VAL A 106 9.28 1.81 6.93
C VAL A 106 10.30 1.07 6.08
N ILE A 107 10.09 -0.21 5.90
CA ILE A 107 10.94 -1.09 5.09
C ILE A 107 10.25 -1.30 3.74
N ALA A 108 10.98 -1.09 2.65
CA ALA A 108 10.51 -1.30 1.29
C ALA A 108 11.40 -2.32 0.57
N SER A 109 10.80 -3.31 -0.06
CA SER A 109 11.51 -4.36 -0.80
C SER A 109 10.76 -4.77 -2.07
N ASN A 110 11.48 -5.10 -3.12
CA ASN A 110 10.94 -5.56 -4.40
C ASN A 110 11.50 -6.93 -4.85
N GLY A 111 12.43 -7.49 -4.10
CA GLY A 111 13.07 -8.78 -4.41
C GLY A 111 14.20 -8.70 -5.44
N VAL A 112 14.56 -7.51 -5.91
CA VAL A 112 15.62 -7.26 -6.91
C VAL A 112 16.70 -6.35 -6.32
N ASP A 113 16.30 -5.19 -5.85
CA ASP A 113 17.19 -4.21 -5.23
C ASP A 113 17.45 -4.52 -3.77
N ALA A 114 18.55 -3.98 -3.22
CA ALA A 114 18.77 -4.02 -1.78
C ALA A 114 17.55 -3.44 -1.04
N PRO A 115 17.05 -4.10 0.02
CA PRO A 115 15.92 -3.57 0.78
C PRO A 115 16.22 -2.18 1.30
N GLN A 116 15.23 -1.31 1.24
CA GLN A 116 15.33 0.08 1.63
C GLN A 116 14.64 0.32 2.96
N TYR A 117 15.13 1.27 3.76
CA TYR A 117 14.45 1.72 4.96
C TYR A 117 14.30 3.24 4.99
N TYR A 118 13.29 3.69 5.70
CA TYR A 118 13.02 5.10 5.98
C TYR A 118 12.61 5.25 7.45
N LEU A 119 13.35 6.05 8.22
CA LEU A 119 12.99 6.39 9.60
C LEU A 119 12.06 7.59 9.58
N MET A 120 10.78 7.36 9.88
CA MET A 120 9.74 8.39 9.92
C MET A 120 10.11 9.49 10.92
N GLY A 121 9.87 10.73 10.52
CA GLY A 121 10.19 11.91 11.32
C GLY A 121 11.69 12.31 11.34
N THR A 122 12.58 11.50 10.78
CA THR A 122 14.03 11.77 10.80
C THR A 122 14.67 11.69 9.41
N SER A 123 14.40 10.64 8.65
CA SER A 123 15.01 10.45 7.33
C SER A 123 14.45 11.43 6.31
N THR A 124 15.33 11.95 5.44
CA THR A 124 14.92 12.70 4.24
C THR A 124 14.70 11.75 3.06
N ASN A 125 15.50 10.70 2.94
CA ASN A 125 15.47 9.74 1.84
C ASN A 125 15.52 8.31 2.36
N PHE A 126 15.09 7.35 1.52
CA PHE A 126 15.34 5.93 1.78
C PHE A 126 16.83 5.61 1.63
N ALA A 127 17.31 4.75 2.50
CA ALA A 127 18.67 4.20 2.48
C ALA A 127 18.62 2.68 2.49
N ASN A 128 19.75 2.03 2.16
CA ASN A 128 19.83 0.58 2.18
C ASN A 128 19.71 0.04 3.61
N LEU A 129 18.90 -0.98 3.81
CA LEU A 129 18.63 -1.55 5.13
C LEU A 129 19.90 -2.03 5.85
N SER A 130 20.94 -2.44 5.13
CA SER A 130 22.24 -2.81 5.68
C SER A 130 22.93 -1.71 6.50
N SER A 131 22.49 -0.45 6.37
CA SER A 131 23.10 0.69 7.07
C SER A 131 22.56 0.94 8.48
N ILE A 132 21.53 0.21 8.95
CA ILE A 132 20.93 0.39 10.30
C ILE A 132 21.43 -0.61 11.34
N GLY A 133 22.66 -1.07 11.23
CA GLY A 133 23.29 -1.90 12.26
C GLY A 133 22.80 -3.34 12.32
N ALA A 134 22.20 -3.85 11.26
CA ALA A 134 21.86 -5.26 11.16
C ALA A 134 23.16 -6.10 11.26
N SER A 135 23.16 -7.09 12.14
CA SER A 135 24.28 -8.02 12.22
C SER A 135 24.28 -8.92 10.97
N GLY A 136 25.33 -8.82 10.18
CA GLY A 136 25.49 -9.59 8.93
C GLY A 136 24.92 -8.89 7.69
N THR A 137 24.98 -9.58 6.57
CA THR A 137 24.47 -9.08 5.29
C THR A 137 22.96 -9.27 5.22
N VAL A 138 22.23 -8.17 5.04
CA VAL A 138 20.79 -8.23 4.78
C VAL A 138 20.57 -8.70 3.34
N PRO A 139 19.96 -9.87 3.13
CA PRO A 139 19.71 -10.36 1.78
C PRO A 139 18.65 -9.52 1.07
N VAL A 140 18.63 -9.59 -0.24
CA VAL A 140 17.52 -9.12 -1.03
C VAL A 140 16.35 -10.06 -0.80
N PHE A 141 15.19 -9.52 -0.42
CA PHE A 141 13.97 -10.29 -0.16
C PHE A 141 12.76 -9.61 -0.82
N LYS A 142 11.71 -10.39 -1.09
CA LYS A 142 10.51 -9.89 -1.75
C LYS A 142 9.40 -9.53 -0.77
N VAL A 143 9.28 -10.28 0.32
CA VAL A 143 8.21 -10.11 1.31
C VAL A 143 8.79 -9.93 2.70
N SER A 144 8.14 -9.09 3.49
CA SER A 144 8.48 -8.88 4.89
C SER A 144 7.22 -8.68 5.73
N GLY A 145 7.35 -8.96 7.02
CA GLY A 145 6.31 -8.73 8.01
C GLY A 145 6.94 -8.57 9.38
N VAL A 146 6.16 -8.12 10.34
CA VAL A 146 6.61 -7.95 11.73
C VAL A 146 5.91 -8.95 12.62
N ILE A 147 6.68 -9.69 13.40
CA ILE A 147 6.18 -10.61 14.43
C ILE A 147 6.80 -10.18 15.76
N ARG A 148 6.00 -9.56 16.63
CA ARG A 148 6.47 -8.91 17.86
C ARG A 148 7.57 -7.90 17.56
N ASP A 149 8.79 -8.18 18.04
CA ASP A 149 9.97 -7.32 17.96
C ASP A 149 10.94 -7.71 16.84
N PHE A 150 10.50 -8.59 15.92
CA PHE A 150 11.33 -9.09 14.83
C PHE A 150 10.76 -8.70 13.47
N LEU A 151 11.64 -8.23 12.59
CA LEU A 151 11.39 -8.12 11.17
C LEU A 151 11.63 -9.50 10.54
N VAL A 152 10.56 -10.11 10.04
CA VAL A 152 10.63 -11.42 9.36
C VAL A 152 10.60 -11.20 7.87
N THR A 153 11.53 -11.83 7.16
CA THR A 153 11.68 -11.70 5.71
C THR A 153 11.60 -13.06 5.03
N GLY A 154 11.08 -13.07 3.82
CA GLY A 154 10.93 -14.29 3.02
C GLY A 154 11.10 -14.04 1.53
N ASN A 155 11.13 -15.11 0.77
CA ASN A 155 11.37 -15.10 -0.68
C ASN A 155 12.65 -14.31 -1.02
N GLN A 156 13.78 -14.80 -0.48
CA GLN A 156 15.09 -14.19 -0.69
C GLN A 156 15.61 -14.54 -2.09
N SER A 157 16.32 -13.62 -2.72
CA SER A 157 16.86 -13.79 -4.08
C SER A 157 17.80 -14.99 -4.25
N ASN A 158 18.50 -15.36 -3.17
CA ASN A 158 19.44 -16.50 -3.15
C ASN A 158 18.84 -17.79 -2.55
N ALA A 159 17.63 -17.71 -1.96
CA ALA A 159 16.95 -18.83 -1.32
C ALA A 159 15.46 -18.52 -1.15
N SER A 160 14.67 -18.74 -2.19
CA SER A 160 13.24 -18.36 -2.24
C SER A 160 12.37 -19.02 -1.16
N ASN A 161 12.79 -20.16 -0.62
CA ASN A 161 12.11 -20.88 0.45
C ASN A 161 12.64 -20.56 1.87
N ARG A 162 13.58 -19.63 2.00
CA ARG A 162 14.13 -19.23 3.30
C ARG A 162 13.29 -18.15 3.94
N ILE A 163 13.03 -18.33 5.25
CA ILE A 163 12.52 -17.31 6.15
C ILE A 163 13.65 -16.93 7.10
N GLN A 164 13.83 -15.64 7.32
CA GLN A 164 14.87 -15.10 8.19
C GLN A 164 14.29 -13.94 9.00
N TRP A 165 14.77 -13.77 10.23
CA TRP A 165 14.36 -12.66 11.11
C TRP A 165 15.56 -11.84 11.57
N TYR A 166 15.30 -10.59 11.87
CA TYR A 166 16.26 -9.58 12.33
C TYR A 166 15.73 -8.82 13.53
#